data_c8ce0bed614d5231e63372dd5a68eca2
#
_entry.id   c8ce0bed614d5231e63372dd5a68eca2
#
_cell.length_a   1.000
_cell.length_b   1.000
_cell.length_c   1.000
_cell.angle_alpha   90.00
_cell.angle_beta   90.00
_cell.angle_gamma   90.00
#
_symmetry.space_group_name_H-M   'P 1'
#
loop_
_entity.id
_entity.type
_entity.pdbx_description
1 polymer ?
#
loop_
_entity_poly.entity_id
_entity_poly.type
_entity_poly.pdbx_seq_one_letter_code
_entity_poly.pdbx_strand_id
1 'polypeptide(L)'
;IFPGLKVAMEALFLKASKLPRVDIERPENAIGKTTVQSMQSGAVRGYVGALTGIITDIQKELGGKARVVATGGMGRMMAEYCDLIDDVDPNLTLEGLRLIYENNREAFENRKLDMTSSVIEVTEEGTWQENK
;
A
#
# COMPACT_ATOMS: atom_id res chain seq x y z
N ILE A 1 -6.18 -1.16 -9.81
CA ILE A 1 -5.13 -0.33 -9.18
C ILE A 1 -5.51 1.13 -9.35
N PHE A 2 -5.39 1.91 -8.26
CA PHE A 2 -5.67 3.34 -8.25
C PHE A 2 -4.48 4.09 -7.63
N PRO A 3 -4.09 5.28 -8.13
CA PRO A 3 -2.95 6.03 -7.58
C PRO A 3 -3.13 6.33 -6.09
N GLY A 4 -2.08 6.15 -5.29
CA GLY A 4 -2.13 6.46 -3.85
C GLY A 4 -2.33 7.95 -3.59
N LEU A 5 -3.09 8.31 -2.53
CA LEU A 5 -3.41 9.69 -2.18
C LEU A 5 -2.15 10.57 -2.00
N LYS A 6 -1.12 10.06 -1.32
CA LYS A 6 0.15 10.77 -1.16
C LYS A 6 0.83 11.03 -2.50
N VAL A 7 0.84 10.04 -3.40
CA VAL A 7 1.42 10.17 -4.74
C VAL A 7 0.69 11.22 -5.56
N ALA A 8 -0.65 11.22 -5.53
CA ALA A 8 -1.46 12.21 -6.24
C ALA A 8 -1.24 13.63 -5.71
N MET A 9 -1.16 13.82 -4.39
CA MET A 9 -0.89 15.12 -3.78
C MET A 9 0.51 15.62 -4.09
N GLU A 10 1.50 14.74 -4.09
CA GLU A 10 2.87 15.10 -4.49
C GLU A 10 2.95 15.47 -5.97
N ALA A 11 2.24 14.75 -6.84
CA ALA A 11 2.16 15.10 -8.26
C ALA A 11 1.53 16.47 -8.48
N LEU A 12 0.50 16.86 -7.73
CA LEU A 12 -0.07 18.20 -7.76
C LEU A 12 0.97 19.26 -7.39
N PHE A 13 1.70 19.06 -6.31
CA PHE A 13 2.77 19.97 -5.91
C PHE A 13 3.89 20.08 -6.95
N LEU A 14 4.36 18.96 -7.49
CA LEU A 14 5.48 18.93 -8.42
C LEU A 14 5.13 19.44 -9.83
N LYS A 15 3.88 19.24 -10.27
CA LYS A 15 3.45 19.53 -11.64
C LYS A 15 2.68 20.85 -11.79
N ALA A 16 2.10 21.36 -10.72
CA ALA A 16 1.38 22.63 -10.74
C ALA A 16 2.21 23.74 -10.08
N SER A 17 2.70 24.66 -10.89
CA SER A 17 3.69 25.69 -10.50
C SER A 17 3.27 26.63 -9.34
N LYS A 18 2.00 26.62 -8.94
CA LYS A 18 1.45 27.53 -7.91
C LYS A 18 0.79 26.82 -6.73
N LEU A 19 0.78 25.50 -6.71
CA LEU A 19 0.17 24.75 -5.60
C LEU A 19 1.20 24.49 -4.50
N PRO A 20 0.90 24.79 -3.22
CA PRO A 20 1.78 24.50 -2.11
C PRO A 20 1.76 23.02 -1.76
N ARG A 21 2.77 22.55 -1.03
CA ARG A 21 2.64 21.29 -0.27
C ARG A 21 1.60 21.46 0.83
N VAL A 22 0.71 20.48 0.95
CA VAL A 22 -0.32 20.48 1.99
C VAL A 22 -0.36 19.12 2.66
N ASP A 23 -0.57 19.12 3.96
CA ASP A 23 -0.82 17.92 4.73
C ASP A 23 -2.20 17.36 4.40
N ILE A 24 -2.32 16.02 4.43
CA ILE A 24 -3.57 15.33 4.13
C ILE A 24 -4.44 15.36 5.38
N GLU A 25 -5.32 16.34 5.44
CA GLU A 25 -6.29 16.53 6.50
C GLU A 25 -7.67 16.76 5.87
N ARG A 26 -8.72 16.28 6.53
CA ARG A 26 -10.09 16.53 6.06
C ARG A 26 -10.57 17.87 6.57
N PRO A 27 -10.83 18.84 5.71
CA PRO A 27 -11.46 20.08 6.14
C PRO A 27 -12.93 19.85 6.52
N GLU A 28 -13.41 20.62 7.48
CA GLU A 28 -14.80 20.57 7.95
C GLU A 28 -15.79 20.75 6.78
N ASN A 29 -15.55 21.73 5.93
CA ASN A 29 -16.41 22.06 4.82
C ASN A 29 -15.90 21.48 3.48
N ALA A 30 -16.83 21.08 2.60
CA ALA A 30 -16.49 20.64 1.25
C ALA A 30 -15.99 21.81 0.37
N ILE A 31 -16.53 23.00 0.59
CA ILE A 31 -16.13 24.20 -0.13
C ILE A 31 -14.94 24.82 0.60
N GLY A 32 -13.77 24.76 -0.03
CA GLY A 32 -12.55 25.41 0.46
C GLY A 32 -12.59 26.92 0.21
N LYS A 33 -12.25 27.70 1.24
CA LYS A 33 -12.12 29.16 1.16
C LYS A 33 -10.69 29.59 0.81
N THR A 34 -9.74 28.67 0.84
CA THR A 34 -8.32 28.87 0.49
C THR A 34 -7.86 27.75 -0.45
N THR A 35 -6.74 27.96 -1.13
CA THR A 35 -6.11 26.94 -1.97
C THR A 35 -5.83 25.65 -1.17
N VAL A 36 -5.29 25.79 0.05
CA VAL A 36 -4.99 24.65 0.93
C VAL A 36 -6.27 23.87 1.26
N GLN A 37 -7.32 24.53 1.71
CA GLN A 37 -8.60 23.88 2.02
C GLN A 37 -9.24 23.22 0.79
N SER A 38 -9.13 23.85 -0.37
CA SER A 38 -9.65 23.27 -1.62
C SER A 38 -8.89 22.01 -2.02
N MET A 39 -7.56 22.01 -1.90
CA MET A 39 -6.73 20.83 -2.14
C MET A 39 -7.02 19.70 -1.15
N GLN A 40 -7.12 20.00 0.14
CA GLN A 40 -7.45 19.04 1.19
C GLN A 40 -8.84 18.43 0.99
N SER A 41 -9.84 19.27 0.70
CA SER A 41 -11.21 18.83 0.44
C SER A 41 -11.28 17.90 -0.79
N GLY A 42 -10.66 18.30 -1.88
CA GLY A 42 -10.59 17.51 -3.10
C GLY A 42 -9.86 16.18 -2.90
N ALA A 43 -8.73 16.23 -2.20
CA ALA A 43 -7.95 15.05 -1.88
C ALA A 43 -8.75 14.04 -1.05
N VAL A 44 -9.19 14.39 0.14
CA VAL A 44 -9.83 13.44 1.05
C VAL A 44 -11.20 13.00 0.52
N ARG A 45 -12.06 13.94 0.12
CA ARG A 45 -13.41 13.60 -0.37
C ARG A 45 -13.37 12.89 -1.72
N GLY A 46 -12.45 13.27 -2.61
CA GLY A 46 -12.26 12.60 -3.89
C GLY A 46 -11.84 11.14 -3.72
N TYR A 47 -10.91 10.88 -2.81
CA TYR A 47 -10.47 9.50 -2.52
C TYR A 47 -11.55 8.67 -1.83
N VAL A 48 -12.29 9.24 -0.88
CA VAL A 48 -13.44 8.56 -0.28
C VAL A 48 -14.49 8.21 -1.35
N GLY A 49 -14.79 9.15 -2.25
CA GLY A 49 -15.70 8.89 -3.38
C GLY A 49 -15.19 7.79 -4.32
N ALA A 50 -13.91 7.80 -4.66
CA ALA A 50 -13.29 6.76 -5.49
C ALA A 50 -13.33 5.39 -4.81
N LEU A 51 -12.99 5.29 -3.52
CA LEU A 51 -13.08 4.06 -2.75
C LEU A 51 -14.52 3.53 -2.70
N THR A 52 -15.47 4.40 -2.38
CA THR A 52 -16.91 4.04 -2.35
C THR A 52 -17.37 3.48 -3.69
N GLY A 53 -17.01 4.13 -4.79
CA GLY A 53 -17.36 3.66 -6.13
C GLY A 53 -16.76 2.29 -6.45
N ILE A 54 -15.45 2.14 -6.26
CA ILE A 54 -14.72 0.88 -6.55
C ILE A 54 -15.26 -0.26 -5.69
N ILE A 55 -15.42 -0.06 -4.38
CA ILE A 55 -15.95 -1.09 -3.46
C ILE A 55 -17.36 -1.50 -3.88
N THR A 56 -18.21 -0.52 -4.18
CA THR A 56 -19.59 -0.78 -4.61
C THR A 56 -19.64 -1.63 -5.89
N ASP A 57 -18.81 -1.32 -6.87
CA ASP A 57 -18.79 -2.06 -8.13
C ASP A 57 -18.24 -3.47 -7.96
N ILE A 58 -17.19 -3.65 -7.15
CA ILE A 58 -16.68 -4.98 -6.79
C ILE A 58 -17.75 -5.81 -6.07
N GLN A 59 -18.48 -5.24 -5.11
CA GLN A 59 -19.55 -5.96 -4.40
C GLN A 59 -20.69 -6.38 -5.35
N LYS A 60 -21.03 -5.55 -6.33
CA LYS A 60 -22.00 -5.92 -7.39
C LYS A 60 -21.51 -7.11 -8.22
N GLU A 61 -20.23 -7.11 -8.65
CA GLU A 61 -19.64 -8.22 -9.40
C GLU A 61 -19.60 -9.52 -8.61
N LEU A 62 -19.36 -9.44 -7.30
CA LEU A 62 -19.38 -10.59 -6.40
C LEU A 62 -20.79 -11.11 -6.10
N GLY A 63 -21.83 -10.40 -6.54
CA GLY A 63 -23.21 -10.77 -6.31
C GLY A 63 -23.71 -10.59 -4.87
N GLY A 64 -22.97 -9.85 -4.04
CA GLY A 64 -23.34 -9.61 -2.66
C GLY A 64 -22.35 -8.76 -1.88
N LYS A 65 -22.67 -8.50 -0.62
CA LYS A 65 -21.81 -7.74 0.31
C LYS A 65 -20.57 -8.58 0.70
N ALA A 66 -19.39 -8.10 0.32
CA ALA A 66 -18.12 -8.63 0.80
C ALA A 66 -17.60 -7.79 1.97
N ARG A 67 -16.91 -8.42 2.94
CA ARG A 67 -16.22 -7.71 4.02
C ARG A 67 -15.02 -6.94 3.45
N VAL A 68 -14.93 -5.66 3.78
CA VAL A 68 -13.88 -4.75 3.32
C VAL A 68 -12.92 -4.46 4.47
N VAL A 69 -11.67 -4.86 4.32
CA VAL A 69 -10.61 -4.63 5.30
C VAL A 69 -9.57 -3.68 4.72
N ALA A 70 -9.33 -2.57 5.41
CA ALA A 70 -8.29 -1.62 5.05
C ALA A 70 -6.96 -1.96 5.76
N THR A 71 -5.84 -1.70 5.10
CA THR A 71 -4.49 -1.85 5.67
C THR A 71 -3.57 -0.73 5.20
N GLY A 72 -2.39 -0.65 5.79
CA GLY A 72 -1.39 0.35 5.46
C GLY A 72 -1.60 1.71 6.14
N GLY A 73 -0.67 2.63 5.91
CA GLY A 73 -0.58 3.88 6.66
C GLY A 73 -1.76 4.84 6.52
N MET A 74 -2.53 4.75 5.41
CA MET A 74 -3.72 5.58 5.17
C MET A 74 -5.03 4.84 5.49
N GLY A 75 -4.97 3.52 5.78
CA GLY A 75 -6.15 2.69 5.98
C GLY A 75 -7.06 3.20 7.09
N ARG A 76 -6.48 3.54 8.25
CA ARG A 76 -7.23 4.08 9.40
C ARG A 76 -7.95 5.39 9.04
N MET A 77 -7.22 6.34 8.42
CA MET A 77 -7.80 7.62 8.04
C MET A 77 -8.93 7.45 7.01
N MET A 78 -8.77 6.55 6.04
CA MET A 78 -9.84 6.31 5.05
C MET A 78 -11.06 5.64 5.69
N ALA A 79 -10.86 4.73 6.64
CA ALA A 79 -11.97 4.09 7.36
C ALA A 79 -12.81 5.06 8.20
N GLU A 80 -12.21 6.15 8.69
CA GLU A 80 -12.97 7.21 9.39
C GLU A 80 -13.96 7.95 8.48
N TYR A 81 -13.80 7.85 7.15
CA TYR A 81 -14.57 8.65 6.19
C TYR A 81 -15.27 7.82 5.13
N CYS A 82 -15.06 6.52 5.10
CA CYS A 82 -15.67 5.59 4.14
C CYS A 82 -16.41 4.48 4.90
N ASP A 83 -17.71 4.61 5.00
CA ASP A 83 -18.60 3.68 5.72
C ASP A 83 -18.63 2.26 5.13
N LEU A 84 -18.05 2.06 3.95
CA LEU A 84 -17.93 0.75 3.33
C LEU A 84 -16.72 -0.05 3.81
N ILE A 85 -15.84 0.53 4.60
CA ILE A 85 -14.71 -0.18 5.22
C ILE A 85 -15.19 -0.75 6.54
N ASP A 86 -15.25 -2.07 6.63
CA ASP A 86 -15.77 -2.78 7.81
C ASP A 86 -14.71 -2.90 8.92
N ASP A 87 -13.41 -2.92 8.57
CA ASP A 87 -12.33 -3.14 9.53
C ASP A 87 -10.99 -2.53 9.06
N VAL A 88 -10.07 -2.34 10.00
CA VAL A 88 -8.70 -1.88 9.71
C VAL A 88 -7.70 -2.82 10.38
N ASP A 89 -6.93 -3.55 9.57
CA ASP A 89 -5.85 -4.40 10.07
C ASP A 89 -4.48 -3.84 9.62
N PRO A 90 -3.73 -3.19 10.52
CA PRO A 90 -2.41 -2.66 10.21
C PRO A 90 -1.36 -3.73 9.92
N ASN A 91 -1.59 -4.96 10.37
CA ASN A 91 -0.65 -6.08 10.27
C ASN A 91 -0.96 -7.04 9.12
N LEU A 92 -2.03 -6.82 8.36
CA LEU A 92 -2.52 -7.74 7.32
C LEU A 92 -1.41 -8.18 6.35
N THR A 93 -0.55 -7.25 5.92
CA THR A 93 0.57 -7.55 5.02
C THR A 93 1.62 -8.44 5.68
N LEU A 94 1.97 -8.16 6.94
CA LEU A 94 2.95 -8.96 7.70
C LEU A 94 2.41 -10.35 7.99
N GLU A 95 1.13 -10.45 8.32
CA GLU A 95 0.46 -11.73 8.54
C GLU A 95 0.40 -12.55 7.25
N GLY A 96 0.11 -11.92 6.11
CA GLY A 96 0.17 -12.55 4.81
C GLY A 96 1.58 -13.09 4.48
N LEU A 97 2.62 -12.33 4.76
CA LEU A 97 4.01 -12.77 4.58
C LEU A 97 4.36 -13.95 5.51
N ARG A 98 3.90 -13.91 6.78
CA ARG A 98 4.08 -15.01 7.72
C ARG A 98 3.44 -16.30 7.19
N LEU A 99 2.20 -16.23 6.74
CA LEU A 99 1.47 -17.38 6.18
C LEU A 99 2.16 -17.93 4.91
N ILE A 100 2.63 -17.05 4.01
CA ILE A 100 3.38 -17.47 2.82
C ILE A 100 4.67 -18.20 3.24
N TYR A 101 5.40 -17.66 4.21
CA TYR A 101 6.61 -18.30 4.70
C TYR A 101 6.33 -19.68 5.32
N GLU A 102 5.33 -19.79 6.18
CA GLU A 102 4.95 -21.06 6.84
C GLU A 102 4.51 -22.11 5.81
N ASN A 103 3.70 -21.73 4.84
CA ASN A 103 3.22 -22.63 3.79
C ASN A 103 4.34 -23.09 2.82
N ASN A 104 5.45 -22.37 2.76
CA ASN A 104 6.58 -22.68 1.87
C ASN A 104 7.88 -22.95 2.64
N ARG A 105 7.80 -23.22 3.93
CA ARG A 105 8.95 -23.35 4.82
C ARG A 105 9.99 -24.35 4.32
N GLU A 106 9.57 -25.53 3.90
CA GLU A 106 10.45 -26.57 3.39
C GLU A 106 11.20 -26.11 2.12
N ALA A 107 10.55 -25.39 1.22
CA ALA A 107 11.16 -24.84 0.01
C ALA A 107 12.21 -23.76 0.34
N PHE A 108 11.97 -22.94 1.37
CA PHE A 108 12.93 -21.95 1.84
C PHE A 108 14.13 -22.58 2.54
N GLU A 109 13.91 -23.61 3.36
CA GLU A 109 14.97 -24.36 4.04
C GLU A 109 15.88 -25.09 3.03
N ASN A 110 15.33 -25.75 2.04
CA ASN A 110 16.08 -26.42 0.97
C ASN A 110 16.91 -25.42 0.14
N ARG A 111 16.35 -24.24 -0.19
CA ARG A 111 17.11 -23.19 -0.92
C ARG A 111 18.25 -22.64 -0.09
N LYS A 112 18.11 -22.53 1.23
CA LYS A 112 19.17 -22.09 2.13
C LYS A 112 20.29 -23.10 2.20
N LEU A 113 20.00 -24.40 2.16
CA LEU A 113 21.02 -25.47 2.09
C LEU A 113 21.79 -25.42 0.77
N ASP A 114 21.12 -25.21 -0.36
CA ASP A 114 21.77 -25.04 -1.67
C ASP A 114 22.69 -23.82 -1.71
N MET A 115 22.27 -22.71 -1.15
CA MET A 115 23.12 -21.50 -1.08
C MET A 115 24.32 -21.69 -0.15
N THR A 116 24.23 -22.51 0.89
CA THR A 116 25.35 -22.81 1.80
C THR A 116 26.32 -23.84 1.22
N SER A 117 25.83 -24.74 0.36
CA SER A 117 26.66 -25.71 -0.37
C SER A 117 27.43 -25.10 -1.55
N SER A 118 26.99 -23.92 -2.03
CA SER A 118 27.68 -23.13 -3.07
C SER A 118 28.67 -22.11 -2.51
N VAL A 119 29.05 -22.23 -1.23
CA VAL A 119 30.13 -21.40 -0.67
C VAL A 119 31.46 -21.79 -1.36
N ILE A 120 31.98 -20.82 -2.08
CA ILE A 120 33.27 -20.87 -2.76
C ILE A 120 34.33 -21.35 -1.76
N GLU A 121 34.95 -22.50 -1.99
CA GLU A 121 36.17 -22.90 -1.28
C GLU A 121 37.28 -21.91 -1.67
N VAL A 122 37.66 -21.07 -0.72
CA VAL A 122 38.87 -20.25 -0.86
C VAL A 122 40.06 -21.16 -0.63
N THR A 123 40.76 -21.51 -1.71
CA THR A 123 42.04 -22.19 -1.59
C THR A 123 43.05 -21.26 -0.96
N GLU A 124 44.01 -21.80 -0.19
CA GLU A 124 45.06 -21.05 0.53
C GLU A 124 45.91 -20.14 -0.38
N GLU A 125 45.75 -20.22 -1.70
CA GLU A 125 46.49 -19.43 -2.69
C GLU A 125 45.71 -18.19 -3.23
N GLY A 126 44.54 -17.88 -2.72
CA GLY A 126 43.81 -16.64 -3.02
C GLY A 126 43.29 -16.50 -4.44
N THR A 127 43.18 -17.56 -5.24
CA THR A 127 42.66 -17.55 -6.60
C THR A 127 41.21 -18.06 -6.65
N TRP A 128 40.34 -17.29 -7.30
CA TRP A 128 38.95 -17.64 -7.50
C TRP A 128 38.82 -18.68 -8.64
N GLN A 129 38.23 -19.83 -8.38
CA GLN A 129 37.82 -20.76 -9.45
C GLN A 129 36.29 -20.86 -9.47
N GLU A 130 35.68 -20.49 -10.59
CA GLU A 130 34.29 -20.80 -10.88
C GLU A 130 34.14 -22.27 -11.23
N ASN A 131 33.42 -23.03 -10.43
CA ASN A 131 32.96 -24.36 -10.83
C ASN A 131 31.78 -24.21 -11.80
N LYS A 132 31.97 -24.71 -13.02
CA LYS A 132 30.96 -24.82 -14.06
C LYS A 132 29.94 -25.90 -13.75
#